data_232e404fff547328da200e44699287aa
#
_entry.id   232e404fff547328da200e44699287aa
#
_cell.length_a   1.000
_cell.length_b   1.000
_cell.length_c   1.000
_cell.angle_alpha   90.00
_cell.angle_beta   90.00
_cell.angle_gamma   90.00
#
_symmetry.space_group_name_H-M   'P 1'
#
loop_
_entity.id
_entity.type
_entity.pdbx_description
1 polymer ?
#
loop_
_entity_poly.entity_id
_entity_poly.type
_entity_poly.pdbx_seq_one_letter_code
_entity_poly.pdbx_strand_id
1 'polypeptide(L)'
;MTAAFFAPAAYYSEDWKLFQRNEWMGTTGKQVNDFKDMVKAFHKENIAVIMDVVYNHLSEYEIGNLKQIDKEYYFRLDEKGNFIAQSYCGNDLKTEAPMMRRLIIDSILYWMKEYHVDGFRFDLGKLIDWETIESIIREAKKINPNVVFVCEPWGGGYDPQGFSLRGWGAWNDQIRNGIKGENPNDGHGWIFGKWYGNNNIDRIKSYVNGTLIKDKHGLFQKKEHSINYLESHDGYTLGDFIRIGTGEVKRDSIINDVDKNVKLSAQQEKLNKLAALFLFTSQGITMIHSGQEFARSKVIPKNIDVADPHKGMIDHNSYDKDNETNYINYNHAEINYDLLDYYKGLIELRKTYEAFRKAEYENINFTEVPDNKFALAYSLKYNGYEFLVMFNACQNIEAKFPVAENHWEILVDNKKAGTKSLGIAPAEIILSPISGTVLKRIK
;
A
#
# COMPACT_ATOMS: atom_id res chain seq x y z
N MET A 1 -1.62 18.00 8.90
CA MET A 1 -2.81 17.64 9.72
C MET A 1 -4.03 18.38 9.22
N THR A 2 -5.19 17.73 9.24
CA THR A 2 -6.45 18.30 8.74
C THR A 2 -6.88 19.50 9.59
N ALA A 3 -7.07 20.63 8.95
CA ALA A 3 -7.59 21.86 9.58
C ALA A 3 -9.03 22.19 9.12
N ALA A 4 -9.42 21.68 7.93
CA ALA A 4 -10.74 21.91 7.33
C ALA A 4 -11.14 20.69 6.51
N PHE A 5 -12.46 20.38 6.51
CA PHE A 5 -13.01 19.20 5.82
C PHE A 5 -13.58 19.49 4.44
N PHE A 6 -13.64 20.76 4.00
CA PHE A 6 -14.33 21.19 2.78
C PHE A 6 -13.45 22.01 1.81
N ALA A 7 -12.14 22.09 2.06
CA ALA A 7 -11.27 22.93 1.23
C ALA A 7 -9.95 22.20 0.89
N PRO A 8 -9.53 22.21 -0.39
CA PRO A 8 -8.21 21.75 -0.76
C PRO A 8 -7.14 22.69 -0.20
N ALA A 9 -5.96 22.13 0.10
CA ALA A 9 -4.85 22.89 0.64
C ALA A 9 -4.29 23.87 -0.41
N ALA A 10 -4.24 25.16 -0.05
CA ALA A 10 -3.86 26.23 -0.97
C ALA A 10 -2.41 26.15 -1.46
N TYR A 11 -1.52 25.55 -0.68
CA TYR A 11 -0.09 25.46 -1.04
C TYR A 11 0.22 24.45 -2.15
N TYR A 12 -0.77 23.67 -2.61
CA TYR A 12 -0.64 22.83 -3.81
C TYR A 12 -1.13 23.50 -5.09
N SER A 13 -1.60 24.75 -5.04
CA SER A 13 -2.05 25.46 -6.23
C SER A 13 -0.88 26.04 -7.03
N GLU A 14 -1.10 26.27 -8.33
CA GLU A 14 -0.10 26.79 -9.26
C GLU A 14 0.42 28.20 -8.87
N ASP A 15 -0.42 29.02 -8.21
CA ASP A 15 -0.07 30.35 -7.74
C ASP A 15 0.48 30.36 -6.31
N TRP A 16 0.86 29.16 -5.79
CA TRP A 16 1.49 29.06 -4.49
C TRP A 16 2.80 29.84 -4.43
N LYS A 17 2.91 30.75 -3.45
CA LYS A 17 4.14 31.45 -3.11
C LYS A 17 4.66 30.91 -1.80
N LEU A 18 5.97 30.91 -1.64
CA LEU A 18 6.60 30.55 -0.37
C LEU A 18 5.91 31.29 0.78
N PHE A 19 5.38 30.50 1.70
CA PHE A 19 4.61 30.99 2.85
C PHE A 19 5.46 31.89 3.72
N GLN A 20 5.09 33.18 3.79
CA GLN A 20 5.58 34.06 4.83
C GLN A 20 4.56 34.04 5.97
N ARG A 21 5.04 33.89 7.20
CA ARG A 21 4.25 33.57 8.42
C ARG A 21 3.01 34.47 8.66
N ASN A 22 2.82 35.55 7.92
CA ASN A 22 1.72 36.50 8.07
C ASN A 22 0.95 36.71 6.75
N GLU A 23 1.15 35.87 5.73
CA GLU A 23 0.43 35.99 4.46
C GLU A 23 -0.71 34.97 4.39
N TRP A 24 -1.88 35.41 3.93
CA TRP A 24 -3.01 34.56 3.66
C TRP A 24 -2.82 33.85 2.33
N MET A 25 -2.85 32.52 2.34
CA MET A 25 -2.84 31.70 1.13
C MET A 25 -4.23 31.33 0.69
N GLY A 26 -4.39 31.07 -0.62
CA GLY A 26 -5.64 30.55 -1.18
C GLY A 26 -6.78 31.59 -1.29
N THR A 27 -6.47 32.87 -1.18
CA THR A 27 -7.46 33.95 -1.30
C THR A 27 -8.05 34.08 -2.71
N THR A 28 -7.34 33.58 -3.73
CA THR A 28 -7.80 33.54 -5.12
C THR A 28 -8.77 32.41 -5.39
N GLY A 29 -8.79 31.37 -4.54
CA GLY A 29 -9.56 30.14 -4.77
C GLY A 29 -9.00 29.24 -5.87
N LYS A 30 -7.81 29.53 -6.41
CA LYS A 30 -7.21 28.78 -7.53
C LYS A 30 -7.02 27.30 -7.21
N GLN A 31 -6.68 26.94 -5.97
CA GLN A 31 -6.56 25.55 -5.50
C GLN A 31 -7.80 24.71 -5.75
N VAL A 32 -8.98 25.33 -5.77
CA VAL A 32 -10.25 24.65 -6.07
C VAL A 32 -10.28 24.18 -7.53
N ASN A 33 -9.92 25.07 -8.44
CA ASN A 33 -9.89 24.76 -9.88
C ASN A 33 -8.76 23.78 -10.21
N ASP A 34 -7.56 23.99 -9.66
CA ASP A 34 -6.41 23.12 -9.88
C ASP A 34 -6.70 21.68 -9.42
N PHE A 35 -7.37 21.51 -8.28
CA PHE A 35 -7.77 20.17 -7.83
C PHE A 35 -8.83 19.54 -8.74
N LYS A 36 -9.85 20.31 -9.19
CA LYS A 36 -10.86 19.84 -10.17
C LYS A 36 -10.22 19.46 -11.50
N ASP A 37 -9.26 20.24 -11.99
CA ASP A 37 -8.55 19.96 -13.24
C ASP A 37 -7.66 18.72 -13.12
N MET A 38 -7.03 18.49 -11.98
CA MET A 38 -6.28 17.26 -11.69
C MET A 38 -7.22 16.03 -11.76
N VAL A 39 -8.35 16.05 -11.06
CA VAL A 39 -9.33 14.94 -11.09
C VAL A 39 -9.80 14.68 -12.51
N LYS A 40 -10.15 15.73 -13.24
CA LYS A 40 -10.57 15.65 -14.64
C LYS A 40 -9.49 15.08 -15.57
N ALA A 41 -8.21 15.40 -15.33
CA ALA A 41 -7.11 14.86 -16.09
C ALA A 41 -6.96 13.34 -15.86
N PHE A 42 -7.04 12.88 -14.63
CA PHE A 42 -7.04 11.44 -14.32
C PHE A 42 -8.23 10.71 -14.94
N HIS A 43 -9.43 11.28 -14.87
CA HIS A 43 -10.62 10.67 -15.47
C HIS A 43 -10.52 10.54 -16.98
N LYS A 44 -9.86 11.47 -17.69
CA LYS A 44 -9.61 11.36 -19.15
C LYS A 44 -8.75 10.14 -19.49
N GLU A 45 -7.88 9.73 -18.58
CA GLU A 45 -7.04 8.53 -18.69
C GLU A 45 -7.71 7.27 -18.10
N ASN A 46 -9.01 7.34 -17.73
CA ASN A 46 -9.74 6.26 -17.06
C ASN A 46 -9.12 5.83 -15.73
N ILE A 47 -8.55 6.78 -14.98
CA ILE A 47 -7.98 6.57 -13.65
C ILE A 47 -8.91 7.21 -12.61
N ALA A 48 -9.42 6.40 -11.70
CA ALA A 48 -10.21 6.85 -10.57
C ALA A 48 -9.35 7.57 -9.53
N VAL A 49 -9.92 8.57 -8.87
CA VAL A 49 -9.26 9.35 -7.83
C VAL A 49 -9.83 8.99 -6.46
N ILE A 50 -9.00 8.42 -5.59
CA ILE A 50 -9.34 8.10 -4.20
C ILE A 50 -8.67 9.15 -3.31
N MET A 51 -9.48 9.88 -2.55
CA MET A 51 -8.99 10.92 -1.65
C MET A 51 -8.65 10.34 -0.28
N ASP A 52 -7.45 10.66 0.22
CA ASP A 52 -7.03 10.32 1.58
C ASP A 52 -7.60 11.35 2.56
N VAL A 53 -8.32 10.88 3.59
CA VAL A 53 -9.06 11.75 4.52
C VAL A 53 -8.81 11.37 5.97
N VAL A 54 -8.77 12.40 6.81
CA VAL A 54 -8.57 12.28 8.26
C VAL A 54 -9.80 12.86 8.97
N TYR A 55 -10.68 11.99 9.45
CA TYR A 55 -11.89 12.36 10.21
C TYR A 55 -11.88 11.84 11.64
N ASN A 56 -10.80 11.22 12.07
CA ASN A 56 -10.65 10.63 13.39
C ASN A 56 -10.11 11.64 14.42
N HIS A 57 -9.36 12.66 13.98
CA HIS A 57 -8.77 13.69 14.84
C HIS A 57 -8.60 15.02 14.12
N LEU A 58 -8.34 16.08 14.87
CA LEU A 58 -7.85 17.38 14.38
C LEU A 58 -6.50 17.70 15.00
N SER A 59 -5.77 18.59 14.32
CA SER A 59 -4.51 19.14 14.89
C SER A 59 -4.74 19.81 16.25
N GLU A 60 -3.74 19.73 17.13
CA GLU A 60 -3.78 20.25 18.50
C GLU A 60 -3.69 21.79 18.59
N TYR A 61 -4.33 22.51 17.69
CA TYR A 61 -4.33 23.98 17.77
C TYR A 61 -5.25 24.47 18.89
N GLU A 62 -4.73 25.33 19.74
CA GLU A 62 -5.49 25.91 20.86
C GLU A 62 -6.76 26.66 20.42
N ILE A 63 -6.77 27.19 19.22
CA ILE A 63 -7.85 27.99 18.63
C ILE A 63 -8.64 27.25 17.53
N GLY A 64 -8.70 25.92 17.59
CA GLY A 64 -9.48 25.13 16.63
C GLY A 64 -10.96 25.50 16.65
N ASN A 65 -11.58 25.65 15.47
CA ASN A 65 -12.99 26.11 15.35
C ASN A 65 -13.97 25.23 16.13
N LEU A 66 -13.93 23.91 15.98
CA LEU A 66 -14.84 23.02 16.69
C LEU A 66 -14.65 23.07 18.21
N LYS A 67 -13.40 23.26 18.68
CA LYS A 67 -13.10 23.43 20.09
C LYS A 67 -13.71 24.71 20.66
N GLN A 68 -13.72 25.79 19.88
CA GLN A 68 -14.32 27.07 20.30
C GLN A 68 -15.84 27.08 20.25
N ILE A 69 -16.44 26.26 19.38
CA ILE A 69 -17.89 26.11 19.29
C ILE A 69 -18.43 25.29 20.47
N ASP A 70 -17.95 24.06 20.63
CA ASP A 70 -18.32 23.17 21.73
C ASP A 70 -17.31 22.02 21.88
N LYS A 71 -16.37 22.17 22.77
CA LYS A 71 -15.32 21.19 23.05
C LYS A 71 -15.89 19.83 23.46
N GLU A 72 -16.87 19.80 24.36
CA GLU A 72 -17.42 18.58 24.93
C GLU A 72 -18.27 17.81 23.93
N TYR A 73 -18.87 18.52 22.98
CA TYR A 73 -19.69 17.92 21.95
C TYR A 73 -18.87 17.29 20.81
N TYR A 74 -17.82 17.98 20.35
CA TYR A 74 -17.08 17.57 19.16
C TYR A 74 -15.86 16.69 19.43
N PHE A 75 -15.36 16.65 20.68
CA PHE A 75 -14.16 15.90 21.00
C PHE A 75 -14.41 14.85 22.09
N ARG A 76 -13.62 13.79 22.06
CA ARG A 76 -13.56 12.80 23.14
C ARG A 76 -12.72 13.35 24.26
N LEU A 77 -13.26 13.36 25.46
CA LEU A 77 -12.61 13.87 26.66
C LEU A 77 -12.54 12.77 27.74
N ASP A 78 -11.52 12.87 28.58
CA ASP A 78 -11.43 12.09 29.82
C ASP A 78 -12.38 12.65 30.92
N GLU A 79 -12.45 11.96 32.05
CA GLU A 79 -13.27 12.39 33.19
C GLU A 79 -12.89 13.76 33.77
N LYS A 80 -11.68 14.26 33.49
CA LYS A 80 -11.18 15.56 33.92
C LYS A 80 -11.38 16.66 32.86
N GLY A 81 -11.98 16.32 31.72
CA GLY A 81 -12.18 17.24 30.62
C GLY A 81 -10.95 17.48 29.74
N ASN A 82 -9.92 16.63 29.83
CA ASN A 82 -8.78 16.67 28.93
C ASN A 82 -9.07 15.94 27.63
N PHE A 83 -8.44 16.37 26.52
CA PHE A 83 -8.59 15.66 25.25
C PHE A 83 -8.01 14.26 25.31
N ILE A 84 -8.75 13.31 24.75
CA ILE A 84 -8.24 11.97 24.42
C ILE A 84 -7.53 12.09 23.08
N ALA A 85 -6.37 11.45 22.94
CA ALA A 85 -5.53 11.46 21.74
C ALA A 85 -5.03 10.05 21.41
N GLN A 86 -5.94 9.10 21.15
CA GLN A 86 -5.60 7.73 20.79
C GLN A 86 -4.96 7.62 19.40
N SER A 87 -5.15 8.65 18.57
CA SER A 87 -4.44 8.79 17.29
C SER A 87 -2.95 9.05 17.47
N TYR A 88 -2.49 9.55 18.62
CA TYR A 88 -1.14 10.09 18.89
C TYR A 88 -0.73 11.27 17.98
N CYS A 89 -1.66 11.78 17.16
CA CYS A 89 -1.41 12.82 16.17
C CYS A 89 -2.21 14.10 16.43
N GLY A 90 -3.26 14.02 17.23
CA GLY A 90 -4.14 15.17 17.54
C GLY A 90 -5.27 14.75 18.47
N ASN A 91 -6.22 15.65 18.65
CA ASN A 91 -7.38 15.44 19.54
C ASN A 91 -8.45 14.60 18.85
N ASP A 92 -8.86 13.50 19.45
CA ASP A 92 -9.86 12.58 18.88
C ASP A 92 -11.22 13.24 18.77
N LEU A 93 -11.82 13.13 17.57
CA LEU A 93 -13.17 13.60 17.32
C LEU A 93 -14.21 12.62 17.83
N LYS A 94 -15.28 13.14 18.42
CA LYS A 94 -16.44 12.38 18.92
C LYS A 94 -17.36 12.07 17.75
N THR A 95 -16.96 11.13 16.87
CA THR A 95 -17.65 10.80 15.63
C THR A 95 -19.06 10.25 15.85
N GLU A 96 -19.31 9.67 17.02
CA GLU A 96 -20.63 9.21 17.48
C GLU A 96 -21.61 10.35 17.76
N ALA A 97 -21.15 11.60 17.94
CA ALA A 97 -22.04 12.74 18.14
C ALA A 97 -22.80 13.08 16.83
N PRO A 98 -24.14 13.23 16.86
CA PRO A 98 -24.95 13.35 15.65
C PRO A 98 -24.52 14.45 14.67
N MET A 99 -24.14 15.64 15.17
CA MET A 99 -23.68 16.74 14.31
C MET A 99 -22.24 16.53 13.81
N MET A 100 -21.38 15.83 14.56
CA MET A 100 -20.04 15.45 14.05
C MET A 100 -20.17 14.40 12.95
N ARG A 101 -21.01 13.38 13.13
CA ARG A 101 -21.34 12.41 12.07
C ARG A 101 -21.87 13.10 10.81
N ARG A 102 -22.82 14.02 10.99
CA ARG A 102 -23.36 14.80 9.87
C ARG A 102 -22.28 15.60 9.14
N LEU A 103 -21.38 16.27 9.88
CA LEU A 103 -20.29 17.03 9.31
C LEU A 103 -19.37 16.15 8.44
N ILE A 104 -19.04 14.94 8.91
CA ILE A 104 -18.25 13.97 8.17
C ILE A 104 -18.98 13.54 6.89
N ILE A 105 -20.25 13.17 7.00
CA ILE A 105 -21.05 12.74 5.84
C ILE A 105 -21.17 13.88 4.83
N ASP A 106 -21.54 15.07 5.26
CA ASP A 106 -21.68 16.24 4.39
C ASP A 106 -20.37 16.56 3.66
N SER A 107 -19.21 16.41 4.33
CA SER A 107 -17.90 16.57 3.72
C SER A 107 -17.62 15.53 2.64
N ILE A 108 -17.88 14.25 2.91
CA ILE A 108 -17.72 13.17 1.92
C ILE A 108 -18.58 13.43 0.68
N LEU A 109 -19.87 13.76 0.90
CA LEU A 109 -20.80 14.04 -0.20
C LEU A 109 -20.42 15.30 -0.99
N TYR A 110 -19.85 16.31 -0.32
CA TYR A 110 -19.30 17.51 -0.95
C TYR A 110 -18.15 17.19 -1.90
N TRP A 111 -17.14 16.43 -1.46
CA TRP A 111 -16.04 16.01 -2.30
C TRP A 111 -16.49 15.19 -3.51
N MET A 112 -17.47 14.31 -3.34
CA MET A 112 -18.04 13.54 -4.44
C MET A 112 -18.78 14.43 -5.45
N LYS A 113 -19.57 15.41 -5.00
CA LYS A 113 -20.39 16.25 -5.87
C LYS A 113 -19.59 17.36 -6.55
N GLU A 114 -18.73 18.04 -5.78
CA GLU A 114 -18.00 19.21 -6.27
C GLU A 114 -16.72 18.86 -7.01
N TYR A 115 -16.03 17.80 -6.60
CA TYR A 115 -14.74 17.42 -7.15
C TYR A 115 -14.75 16.09 -7.91
N HIS A 116 -15.87 15.38 -7.89
CA HIS A 116 -16.04 14.09 -8.57
C HIS A 116 -15.02 13.03 -8.17
N VAL A 117 -14.56 13.02 -6.91
CA VAL A 117 -13.72 11.95 -6.41
C VAL A 117 -14.48 10.61 -6.37
N ASP A 118 -13.81 9.50 -6.69
CA ASP A 118 -14.40 8.19 -6.88
C ASP A 118 -14.44 7.35 -5.61
N GLY A 119 -13.75 7.81 -4.58
CA GLY A 119 -13.69 7.11 -3.31
C GLY A 119 -12.79 7.78 -2.29
N PHE A 120 -12.61 7.11 -1.16
CA PHE A 120 -11.89 7.65 -0.02
C PHE A 120 -11.08 6.58 0.69
N ARG A 121 -9.87 6.97 1.13
CA ARG A 121 -9.09 6.23 2.12
C ARG A 121 -9.18 6.94 3.46
N PHE A 122 -9.56 6.24 4.50
CA PHE A 122 -9.70 6.79 5.85
C PHE A 122 -8.48 6.43 6.70
N ASP A 123 -7.79 7.47 7.17
CA ASP A 123 -6.74 7.37 8.15
C ASP A 123 -7.29 6.85 9.49
N LEU A 124 -6.56 5.95 10.17
CA LEU A 124 -6.92 5.40 11.47
C LEU A 124 -8.42 5.10 11.64
N GLY A 125 -9.00 4.40 10.66
CA GLY A 125 -10.45 4.22 10.54
C GLY A 125 -11.11 3.60 11.78
N LYS A 126 -10.38 2.84 12.60
CA LYS A 126 -10.91 2.21 13.83
C LYS A 126 -11.25 3.21 14.93
N LEU A 127 -10.79 4.46 14.84
CA LEU A 127 -11.19 5.54 15.75
C LEU A 127 -12.58 6.14 15.40
N ILE A 128 -13.14 5.80 14.25
CA ILE A 128 -14.49 6.24 13.83
C ILE A 128 -15.51 5.18 14.26
N ASP A 129 -16.62 5.61 14.85
CA ASP A 129 -17.67 4.70 15.29
C ASP A 129 -18.38 4.00 14.11
N TRP A 130 -18.88 2.78 14.35
CA TRP A 130 -19.47 1.95 13.32
C TRP A 130 -20.72 2.54 12.66
N GLU A 131 -21.54 3.26 13.42
CA GLU A 131 -22.75 3.88 12.86
C GLU A 131 -22.38 4.98 11.86
N THR A 132 -21.30 5.73 12.14
CA THR A 132 -20.76 6.73 11.19
C THR A 132 -20.20 6.04 9.94
N ILE A 133 -19.43 4.95 10.07
CA ILE A 133 -18.90 4.16 8.96
C ILE A 133 -20.03 3.63 8.05
N GLU A 134 -21.09 3.06 8.65
CA GLU A 134 -22.23 2.53 7.92
C GLU A 134 -23.07 3.64 7.26
N SER A 135 -23.17 4.79 7.91
CA SER A 135 -23.91 5.94 7.38
C SER A 135 -23.18 6.56 6.18
N ILE A 136 -21.86 6.68 6.23
CA ILE A 136 -21.03 7.19 5.13
C ILE A 136 -21.28 6.36 3.86
N ILE A 137 -21.10 5.03 3.93
CA ILE A 137 -21.26 4.19 2.73
C ILE A 137 -22.70 4.22 2.21
N ARG A 138 -23.69 4.23 3.10
CA ARG A 138 -25.11 4.30 2.74
C ARG A 138 -25.44 5.57 1.97
N GLU A 139 -25.01 6.73 2.46
CA GLU A 139 -25.31 8.02 1.84
C GLU A 139 -24.49 8.24 0.56
N ALA A 140 -23.22 7.87 0.54
CA ALA A 140 -22.36 8.02 -0.63
C ALA A 140 -22.83 7.16 -1.82
N LYS A 141 -23.28 5.92 -1.57
CA LYS A 141 -23.81 5.03 -2.63
C LYS A 141 -25.07 5.55 -3.30
N LYS A 142 -25.80 6.49 -2.69
CA LYS A 142 -26.93 7.16 -3.36
C LYS A 142 -26.46 8.09 -4.49
N ILE A 143 -25.21 8.61 -4.41
CA ILE A 143 -24.61 9.47 -5.44
C ILE A 143 -23.87 8.60 -6.47
N ASN A 144 -23.01 7.72 -6.01
CA ASN A 144 -22.25 6.79 -6.86
C ASN A 144 -22.30 5.38 -6.25
N PRO A 145 -23.03 4.42 -6.85
CA PRO A 145 -23.11 3.06 -6.34
C PRO A 145 -21.75 2.32 -6.36
N ASN A 146 -20.80 2.80 -7.17
CA ASN A 146 -19.46 2.25 -7.32
C ASN A 146 -18.40 2.98 -6.47
N VAL A 147 -18.81 3.89 -5.57
CA VAL A 147 -17.87 4.59 -4.69
C VAL A 147 -17.02 3.59 -3.88
N VAL A 148 -15.74 3.84 -3.80
CA VAL A 148 -14.77 2.97 -3.11
C VAL A 148 -14.45 3.55 -1.74
N PHE A 149 -14.52 2.71 -0.71
CA PHE A 149 -14.06 3.04 0.64
C PHE A 149 -12.98 2.08 1.07
N VAL A 150 -11.86 2.64 1.52
CA VAL A 150 -10.72 1.91 2.08
C VAL A 150 -10.35 2.56 3.41
N CYS A 151 -9.83 1.80 4.35
CA CYS A 151 -9.33 2.37 5.60
C CYS A 151 -8.02 1.74 6.04
N GLU A 152 -7.32 2.46 6.91
CA GLU A 152 -6.43 1.85 7.87
C GLU A 152 -7.28 1.22 8.98
N PRO A 153 -7.21 -0.10 9.17
CA PRO A 153 -8.10 -0.78 10.10
C PRO A 153 -7.57 -0.79 11.54
N TRP A 154 -6.76 0.20 11.91
CA TRP A 154 -6.19 0.39 13.25
C TRP A 154 -6.46 1.78 13.81
N GLY A 155 -5.85 2.11 14.98
CA GLY A 155 -6.22 3.23 15.82
C GLY A 155 -7.29 2.82 16.82
N GLY A 156 -6.95 2.62 18.09
CA GLY A 156 -7.88 2.06 19.09
C GLY A 156 -8.26 0.59 18.85
N GLY A 157 -7.34 -0.20 18.29
CA GLY A 157 -7.47 -1.61 17.95
C GLY A 157 -7.13 -1.94 16.50
N TYR A 158 -7.29 -3.21 16.08
CA TYR A 158 -7.07 -3.69 14.71
C TYR A 158 -8.25 -4.54 14.28
N ASP A 159 -9.03 -4.11 13.28
CA ASP A 159 -10.25 -4.80 12.89
C ASP A 159 -10.59 -4.68 11.39
N PRO A 160 -9.75 -5.22 10.48
CA PRO A 160 -10.07 -5.24 9.06
C PRO A 160 -11.32 -6.06 8.73
N GLN A 161 -11.64 -7.08 9.54
CA GLN A 161 -12.83 -7.89 9.37
C GLN A 161 -14.11 -7.08 9.60
N GLY A 162 -14.15 -6.25 10.64
CA GLY A 162 -15.28 -5.37 10.91
C GLY A 162 -15.58 -4.40 9.79
N PHE A 163 -14.55 -3.85 9.14
CA PHE A 163 -14.68 -3.01 7.95
C PHE A 163 -15.15 -3.82 6.74
N SER A 164 -14.56 -4.98 6.51
CA SER A 164 -14.92 -5.84 5.38
C SER A 164 -16.37 -6.33 5.45
N LEU A 165 -16.88 -6.63 6.65
CA LEU A 165 -18.28 -6.98 6.89
C LEU A 165 -19.25 -5.85 6.53
N ARG A 166 -18.78 -4.59 6.57
CA ARG A 166 -19.54 -3.40 6.23
C ARG A 166 -19.33 -2.93 4.78
N GLY A 167 -18.64 -3.72 3.96
CA GLY A 167 -18.41 -3.45 2.55
C GLY A 167 -17.29 -2.45 2.25
N TRP A 168 -16.39 -2.21 3.22
CA TRP A 168 -15.19 -1.41 3.04
C TRP A 168 -13.98 -2.28 2.74
N GLY A 169 -13.07 -1.80 1.91
CA GLY A 169 -11.72 -2.32 1.84
C GLY A 169 -10.89 -1.86 3.05
N ALA A 170 -9.86 -2.63 3.39
CA ALA A 170 -8.90 -2.24 4.41
C ALA A 170 -7.49 -2.65 4.02
N TRP A 171 -6.51 -1.89 4.48
CA TRP A 171 -5.11 -2.23 4.28
C TRP A 171 -4.78 -3.55 4.94
N ASN A 172 -4.16 -4.45 4.17
CA ASN A 172 -3.76 -5.77 4.64
C ASN A 172 -2.33 -5.74 5.19
N ASP A 173 -2.22 -5.34 6.45
CA ASP A 173 -0.95 -5.24 7.15
C ASP A 173 -0.26 -6.61 7.34
N GLN A 174 -1.05 -7.69 7.36
CA GLN A 174 -0.50 -9.05 7.50
C GLN A 174 0.34 -9.44 6.29
N ILE A 175 -0.10 -9.12 5.07
CA ILE A 175 0.70 -9.40 3.86
C ILE A 175 1.96 -8.54 3.83
N ARG A 176 1.87 -7.25 4.18
CA ARG A 176 3.04 -6.35 4.27
C ARG A 176 4.10 -6.95 5.18
N ASN A 177 3.75 -7.21 6.42
CA ASN A 177 4.70 -7.67 7.43
C ASN A 177 5.10 -9.14 7.23
N GLY A 178 4.18 -9.97 6.75
CA GLY A 178 4.48 -11.37 6.47
C GLY A 178 5.45 -11.58 5.33
N ILE A 179 5.38 -10.74 4.32
CA ILE A 179 6.21 -10.87 3.11
C ILE A 179 7.57 -10.17 3.29
N LYS A 180 7.61 -8.88 3.63
CA LYS A 180 8.90 -8.18 3.79
C LYS A 180 9.44 -8.18 5.22
N GLY A 181 8.56 -8.22 6.22
CA GLY A 181 8.89 -7.98 7.61
C GLY A 181 8.46 -6.59 8.08
N GLU A 182 8.66 -6.33 9.36
CA GLU A 182 8.34 -5.04 9.98
C GLU A 182 9.58 -4.20 10.25
N ASN A 183 10.67 -4.84 10.70
CA ASN A 183 11.94 -4.18 11.01
C ASN A 183 13.05 -4.71 10.11
N PRO A 184 13.77 -3.85 9.36
CA PRO A 184 14.81 -4.30 8.44
C PRO A 184 16.08 -4.85 9.14
N ASN A 185 16.26 -4.63 10.45
CA ASN A 185 17.43 -5.15 11.16
C ASN A 185 17.22 -6.59 11.68
N ASP A 186 16.04 -6.89 12.24
CA ASP A 186 15.77 -8.13 12.97
C ASP A 186 14.38 -8.74 12.74
N GLY A 187 13.48 -7.99 12.09
CA GLY A 187 12.09 -8.38 11.84
C GLY A 187 11.82 -8.74 10.38
N HIS A 188 12.65 -9.59 9.76
CA HIS A 188 12.53 -9.98 8.35
C HIS A 188 11.37 -10.94 8.12
N GLY A 189 10.71 -10.79 6.94
CA GLY A 189 9.64 -11.65 6.48
C GLY A 189 10.08 -12.73 5.48
N TRP A 190 9.09 -13.30 4.83
CA TRP A 190 9.24 -14.48 3.99
C TRP A 190 10.24 -14.33 2.84
N ILE A 191 10.31 -13.18 2.16
CA ILE A 191 11.26 -12.96 1.06
C ILE A 191 12.73 -13.07 1.49
N PHE A 192 13.01 -12.89 2.77
CA PHE A 192 14.35 -13.09 3.37
C PHE A 192 14.56 -14.52 3.90
N GLY A 193 13.69 -15.48 3.57
CA GLY A 193 13.76 -16.83 4.13
C GLY A 193 13.59 -16.84 5.64
N LYS A 194 12.72 -15.98 6.17
CA LYS A 194 12.39 -15.84 7.60
C LYS A 194 10.87 -15.80 7.83
N TRP A 195 10.49 -16.12 9.04
CA TRP A 195 9.10 -15.97 9.49
C TRP A 195 9.00 -14.77 10.43
N TYR A 196 8.32 -13.72 9.98
CA TYR A 196 7.99 -12.60 10.85
C TYR A 196 6.87 -12.98 11.81
N GLY A 197 7.07 -12.76 13.12
CA GLY A 197 6.08 -13.08 14.16
C GLY A 197 5.60 -14.53 14.08
N ASN A 198 4.28 -14.72 14.06
CA ASN A 198 3.65 -16.04 13.97
C ASN A 198 3.40 -16.51 12.54
N ASN A 199 4.12 -15.96 11.54
CA ASN A 199 3.98 -16.37 10.16
C ASN A 199 4.49 -17.81 9.94
N ASN A 200 3.89 -18.45 8.97
CA ASN A 200 4.22 -19.78 8.48
C ASN A 200 3.68 -19.92 7.05
N ILE A 201 3.90 -21.08 6.44
CA ILE A 201 3.47 -21.34 5.06
C ILE A 201 1.95 -21.21 4.88
N ASP A 202 1.13 -21.56 5.87
CA ASP A 202 -0.33 -21.48 5.77
C ASP A 202 -0.80 -20.03 5.71
N ARG A 203 -0.15 -19.13 6.45
CA ARG A 203 -0.42 -17.68 6.33
C ARG A 203 -0.02 -17.15 4.96
N ILE A 204 1.12 -17.60 4.41
CA ILE A 204 1.52 -17.20 3.06
C ILE A 204 0.52 -17.67 2.01
N LYS A 205 0.00 -18.90 2.14
CA LYS A 205 -1.11 -19.42 1.28
C LYS A 205 -2.36 -18.55 1.43
N SER A 206 -2.73 -18.17 2.64
CA SER A 206 -3.86 -17.26 2.89
C SER A 206 -3.67 -15.90 2.21
N TYR A 207 -2.46 -15.35 2.19
CA TYR A 207 -2.17 -14.09 1.49
C TYR A 207 -2.37 -14.21 -0.03
N VAL A 208 -1.97 -15.35 -0.63
CA VAL A 208 -2.26 -15.62 -2.04
C VAL A 208 -3.76 -15.62 -2.32
N ASN A 209 -4.57 -16.16 -1.43
CA ASN A 209 -6.03 -16.22 -1.54
C ASN A 209 -6.74 -14.88 -1.24
N GLY A 210 -6.01 -13.79 -0.93
CA GLY A 210 -6.59 -12.51 -0.55
C GLY A 210 -6.99 -12.42 0.93
N THR A 211 -6.42 -13.28 1.78
CA THR A 211 -6.63 -13.30 3.26
C THR A 211 -8.12 -13.44 3.62
N LEU A 212 -8.84 -14.32 2.90
CA LEU A 212 -10.28 -14.51 3.06
C LEU A 212 -10.62 -15.21 4.37
N ILE A 213 -11.75 -14.84 4.99
CA ILE A 213 -12.23 -15.42 6.26
C ILE A 213 -12.50 -16.93 6.19
N LYS A 214 -12.55 -17.52 5.00
CA LYS A 214 -12.57 -18.96 4.79
C LYS A 214 -11.29 -19.64 5.28
N ASP A 215 -10.17 -18.94 5.24
CA ASP A 215 -8.89 -19.41 5.73
C ASP A 215 -8.80 -19.27 7.25
N LYS A 216 -8.04 -20.14 7.90
CA LYS A 216 -7.78 -20.10 9.36
C LYS A 216 -7.27 -18.73 9.84
N HIS A 217 -6.61 -17.96 8.99
CA HIS A 217 -6.00 -16.67 9.30
C HIS A 217 -6.63 -15.52 8.49
N GLY A 218 -7.83 -15.75 7.97
CA GLY A 218 -8.52 -14.79 7.10
C GLY A 218 -9.10 -13.60 7.84
N LEU A 219 -9.20 -12.49 7.13
CA LEU A 219 -9.67 -11.20 7.64
C LEU A 219 -10.79 -10.60 6.79
N PHE A 220 -10.87 -10.98 5.51
CA PHE A 220 -11.74 -10.30 4.55
C PHE A 220 -12.87 -11.20 4.06
N GLN A 221 -14.07 -10.64 3.95
CA GLN A 221 -15.26 -11.30 3.36
C GLN A 221 -15.06 -11.58 1.87
N LYS A 222 -14.39 -10.62 1.19
CA LYS A 222 -14.16 -10.63 -0.25
C LYS A 222 -12.72 -10.23 -0.52
N LYS A 223 -12.13 -10.79 -1.59
CA LYS A 223 -10.79 -10.42 -2.05
C LYS A 223 -10.68 -8.94 -2.43
N GLU A 224 -11.77 -8.33 -2.94
CA GLU A 224 -11.83 -6.92 -3.28
C GLU A 224 -11.77 -5.99 -2.07
N HIS A 225 -11.91 -6.50 -0.86
CA HIS A 225 -11.73 -5.75 0.38
C HIS A 225 -10.30 -5.80 0.92
N SER A 226 -9.48 -6.74 0.43
CA SER A 226 -8.08 -6.87 0.81
C SER A 226 -7.20 -5.96 -0.03
N ILE A 227 -6.72 -4.85 0.55
CA ILE A 227 -5.76 -3.95 -0.09
C ILE A 227 -4.37 -4.44 0.23
N ASN A 228 -3.75 -5.15 -0.71
CA ASN A 228 -2.45 -5.77 -0.57
C ASN A 228 -1.34 -4.77 -0.91
N TYR A 229 -0.39 -4.58 -0.02
CA TYR A 229 0.73 -3.67 -0.21
C TYR A 229 1.99 -4.14 0.52
N LEU A 230 3.14 -3.58 0.16
CA LEU A 230 4.42 -3.89 0.78
C LEU A 230 5.11 -2.64 1.35
N GLU A 231 4.73 -1.45 0.86
CA GLU A 231 5.11 -0.15 1.40
C GLU A 231 3.98 0.85 1.25
N SER A 232 4.02 1.90 2.05
CA SER A 232 3.14 3.06 1.99
C SER A 232 3.94 4.34 2.27
N HIS A 233 3.25 5.47 2.52
CA HIS A 233 3.90 6.69 2.99
C HIS A 233 4.53 6.51 4.37
N ASP A 234 3.98 5.64 5.21
CA ASP A 234 4.54 5.27 6.52
C ASP A 234 5.65 4.23 6.41
N GLY A 235 6.62 4.33 7.29
CA GLY A 235 7.73 3.40 7.38
C GLY A 235 8.74 3.54 6.24
N TYR A 236 9.66 2.60 6.16
CA TYR A 236 10.64 2.52 5.09
C TYR A 236 9.99 2.19 3.74
N THR A 237 10.55 2.70 2.62
CA THR A 237 10.26 2.13 1.31
C THR A 237 10.67 0.65 1.27
N LEU A 238 10.10 -0.13 0.36
CA LEU A 238 10.54 -1.52 0.16
C LEU A 238 12.02 -1.58 -0.23
N GLY A 239 12.45 -0.65 -1.08
CA GLY A 239 13.84 -0.52 -1.48
C GLY A 239 14.78 -0.28 -0.30
N ASP A 240 14.46 0.66 0.58
CA ASP A 240 15.27 0.97 1.76
C ASP A 240 15.22 -0.15 2.80
N PHE A 241 14.04 -0.75 3.00
CA PHE A 241 13.93 -1.93 3.86
C PHE A 241 14.87 -3.05 3.41
N ILE A 242 14.92 -3.32 2.10
CA ILE A 242 15.78 -4.36 1.53
C ILE A 242 17.26 -3.96 1.63
N ARG A 243 17.62 -2.69 1.38
CA ARG A 243 19.02 -2.21 1.50
C ARG A 243 19.56 -2.41 2.92
N ILE A 244 18.76 -2.04 3.91
CA ILE A 244 19.12 -2.22 5.32
C ILE A 244 19.09 -3.72 5.67
N GLY A 245 18.07 -4.45 5.26
CA GLY A 245 17.88 -5.86 5.58
C GLY A 245 18.93 -6.80 4.98
N THR A 246 19.59 -6.41 3.88
CA THR A 246 20.75 -7.13 3.31
C THR A 246 22.06 -6.77 4.01
N GLY A 247 22.06 -5.74 4.87
CA GLY A 247 23.24 -5.29 5.60
C GLY A 247 24.21 -4.43 4.78
N GLU A 248 23.86 -4.10 3.53
CA GLU A 248 24.68 -3.22 2.68
C GLU A 248 24.65 -1.76 3.12
N VAL A 249 23.57 -1.35 3.76
CA VAL A 249 23.39 -0.02 4.37
C VAL A 249 22.98 -0.22 5.82
N LYS A 250 23.62 0.49 6.75
CA LYS A 250 23.15 0.54 8.14
C LYS A 250 22.10 1.63 8.30
N ARG A 251 21.16 1.44 9.20
CA ARG A 251 20.06 2.36 9.48
C ARG A 251 20.51 3.81 9.74
N ASP A 252 21.60 3.97 10.45
CA ASP A 252 22.20 5.24 10.87
C ASP A 252 23.34 5.73 9.98
N SER A 253 23.55 5.08 8.82
CA SER A 253 24.57 5.50 7.86
C SER A 253 24.21 6.83 7.20
N ILE A 254 25.22 7.70 7.08
CA ILE A 254 25.12 8.93 6.31
C ILE A 254 25.29 8.62 4.82
N ILE A 255 24.26 8.80 4.05
CA ILE A 255 24.26 8.65 2.60
C ILE A 255 24.82 9.93 1.99
N ASN A 256 25.97 9.83 1.35
CA ASN A 256 26.63 10.98 0.69
C ASN A 256 26.22 11.09 -0.78
N ASP A 257 25.87 9.99 -1.38
CA ASP A 257 25.51 9.87 -2.80
C ASP A 257 24.21 9.04 -2.90
N VAL A 258 23.10 9.72 -3.16
CA VAL A 258 21.77 9.11 -3.20
C VAL A 258 21.64 8.22 -4.43
N ASP A 259 22.18 8.61 -5.58
CA ASP A 259 22.11 7.82 -6.82
C ASP A 259 22.86 6.49 -6.67
N LYS A 260 24.02 6.53 -6.02
CA LYS A 260 24.77 5.31 -5.68
C LYS A 260 24.00 4.43 -4.69
N ASN A 261 23.34 5.03 -3.69
CA ASN A 261 22.55 4.30 -2.70
C ASN A 261 21.31 3.64 -3.33
N VAL A 262 20.68 4.31 -4.29
CA VAL A 262 19.48 3.80 -4.97
C VAL A 262 19.82 2.59 -5.86
N LYS A 263 21.00 2.52 -6.45
CA LYS A 263 21.42 1.42 -7.31
C LYS A 263 21.40 0.10 -6.54
N LEU A 264 20.61 -0.85 -7.01
CA LEU A 264 20.44 -2.15 -6.37
C LEU A 264 21.62 -3.06 -6.64
N SER A 265 22.05 -3.81 -5.62
CA SER A 265 22.88 -4.99 -5.82
C SER A 265 22.06 -6.16 -6.41
N ALA A 266 22.73 -7.18 -6.92
CA ALA A 266 22.05 -8.35 -7.50
C ALA A 266 21.13 -9.06 -6.49
N GLN A 267 21.48 -9.09 -5.20
CA GLN A 267 20.64 -9.67 -4.16
C GLN A 267 19.42 -8.79 -3.86
N GLN A 268 19.61 -7.48 -3.77
CA GLN A 268 18.52 -6.52 -3.54
C GLN A 268 17.52 -6.51 -4.69
N GLU A 269 17.99 -6.61 -5.92
CA GLU A 269 17.13 -6.70 -7.10
C GLU A 269 16.28 -7.97 -7.07
N LYS A 270 16.86 -9.14 -6.76
CA LYS A 270 16.13 -10.40 -6.61
C LYS A 270 15.04 -10.30 -5.53
N LEU A 271 15.35 -9.72 -4.38
CA LEU A 271 14.38 -9.54 -3.28
C LEU A 271 13.22 -8.63 -3.70
N ASN A 272 13.51 -7.50 -4.38
CA ASN A 272 12.48 -6.61 -4.90
C ASN A 272 11.60 -7.30 -5.95
N LYS A 273 12.19 -8.04 -6.90
CA LYS A 273 11.46 -8.81 -7.93
C LYS A 273 10.60 -9.90 -7.32
N LEU A 274 11.13 -10.65 -6.34
CA LEU A 274 10.36 -11.69 -5.63
C LEU A 274 9.17 -11.10 -4.87
N ALA A 275 9.37 -9.99 -4.18
CA ALA A 275 8.31 -9.26 -3.48
C ALA A 275 7.23 -8.76 -4.44
N ALA A 276 7.63 -8.15 -5.56
CA ALA A 276 6.72 -7.69 -6.60
C ALA A 276 5.92 -8.86 -7.21
N LEU A 277 6.59 -9.95 -7.58
CA LEU A 277 5.91 -11.12 -8.14
C LEU A 277 4.85 -11.66 -7.18
N PHE A 278 5.16 -11.78 -5.89
CA PHE A 278 4.19 -12.22 -4.90
C PHE A 278 2.98 -11.28 -4.82
N LEU A 279 3.24 -9.98 -4.75
CA LEU A 279 2.18 -8.96 -4.66
C LEU A 279 1.24 -8.98 -5.87
N PHE A 280 1.79 -9.06 -7.08
CA PHE A 280 1.00 -8.99 -8.31
C PHE A 280 0.30 -10.29 -8.70
N THR A 281 0.70 -11.43 -8.13
CA THR A 281 0.06 -12.73 -8.38
C THR A 281 -0.89 -13.17 -7.27
N SER A 282 -0.94 -12.45 -6.14
CA SER A 282 -1.92 -12.67 -5.07
C SER A 282 -3.30 -12.08 -5.41
N GLN A 283 -4.37 -12.71 -4.95
CA GLN A 283 -5.74 -12.18 -5.04
C GLN A 283 -5.90 -10.97 -4.10
N GLY A 284 -6.81 -10.07 -4.46
CA GLY A 284 -7.03 -8.80 -3.75
C GLY A 284 -6.71 -7.60 -4.61
N ILE A 285 -6.79 -6.41 -4.05
CA ILE A 285 -6.43 -5.16 -4.72
C ILE A 285 -4.96 -4.85 -4.42
N THR A 286 -4.16 -4.75 -5.48
CA THR A 286 -2.75 -4.41 -5.34
C THR A 286 -2.58 -2.90 -5.21
N MET A 287 -1.91 -2.45 -4.16
CA MET A 287 -1.48 -1.08 -3.96
C MET A 287 0.06 -1.01 -3.98
N ILE A 288 0.60 -0.05 -4.71
CA ILE A 288 2.03 0.29 -4.71
C ILE A 288 2.20 1.76 -4.34
N HIS A 289 3.26 2.07 -3.63
CA HIS A 289 3.68 3.43 -3.36
C HIS A 289 4.53 3.95 -4.52
N SER A 290 4.30 5.18 -4.97
CA SER A 290 5.04 5.78 -6.09
C SER A 290 6.56 5.72 -5.86
N GLY A 291 7.28 5.13 -6.82
CA GLY A 291 8.72 4.88 -6.74
C GLY A 291 9.09 3.48 -6.22
N GLN A 292 8.15 2.69 -5.71
CA GLN A 292 8.39 1.29 -5.34
C GLN A 292 8.89 0.49 -6.53
N GLU A 293 8.37 0.77 -7.72
CA GLU A 293 8.69 0.10 -8.98
C GLU A 293 10.14 0.29 -9.47
N PHE A 294 10.87 1.24 -8.88
CA PHE A 294 12.30 1.43 -9.10
C PHE A 294 13.10 1.56 -7.79
N ALA A 295 12.53 1.05 -6.69
CA ALA A 295 13.15 0.97 -5.38
C ALA A 295 13.69 2.32 -4.86
N ARG A 296 12.87 3.39 -4.93
CA ARG A 296 13.24 4.72 -4.42
C ARG A 296 13.75 4.67 -2.99
N SER A 297 14.56 5.67 -2.62
CA SER A 297 15.09 5.83 -1.26
C SER A 297 14.61 7.14 -0.65
N LYS A 298 14.22 7.12 0.61
CA LYS A 298 13.83 8.29 1.40
C LYS A 298 15.02 8.81 2.20
N VAL A 299 16.01 9.39 1.54
CA VAL A 299 17.16 10.02 2.22
C VAL A 299 16.80 11.44 2.62
N ILE A 300 17.01 11.78 3.90
CA ILE A 300 16.79 13.13 4.41
C ILE A 300 17.88 14.06 3.87
N PRO A 301 17.53 15.14 3.16
CA PRO A 301 18.51 16.04 2.58
C PRO A 301 19.42 16.68 3.65
N LYS A 302 20.69 16.90 3.33
CA LYS A 302 21.65 17.52 4.25
C LYS A 302 21.49 19.02 4.36
N ASN A 303 20.94 19.66 3.33
CA ASN A 303 20.86 21.10 3.13
C ASN A 303 19.47 21.68 3.42
N ILE A 304 18.58 20.94 4.09
CA ILE A 304 17.29 21.49 4.52
C ILE A 304 17.46 22.47 5.67
N ASP A 305 16.69 23.56 5.67
CA ASP A 305 16.74 24.61 6.70
C ASP A 305 16.16 24.17 8.06
N VAL A 306 15.38 23.09 8.07
CA VAL A 306 14.80 22.55 9.31
C VAL A 306 15.84 21.76 10.09
N ALA A 307 15.88 21.93 11.40
CA ALA A 307 16.73 21.13 12.29
C ALA A 307 16.20 19.67 12.33
N ASP A 308 16.84 18.79 11.59
CA ASP A 308 16.57 17.34 11.63
C ASP A 308 17.87 16.63 12.05
N PRO A 309 17.88 15.88 13.18
CA PRO A 309 19.08 15.19 13.65
C PRO A 309 19.52 14.02 12.74
N HIS A 310 18.67 13.60 11.80
CA HIS A 310 18.91 12.48 10.92
C HIS A 310 19.28 12.88 9.48
N LYS A 311 19.69 14.14 9.26
CA LYS A 311 20.13 14.62 7.94
C LYS A 311 21.16 13.70 7.30
N GLY A 312 20.88 13.31 6.06
CA GLY A 312 21.71 12.35 5.30
C GLY A 312 21.43 10.88 5.59
N MET A 313 20.56 10.54 6.53
CA MET A 313 20.16 9.16 6.80
C MET A 313 18.91 8.79 6.01
N ILE A 314 18.64 7.50 5.89
CA ILE A 314 17.38 6.98 5.38
C ILE A 314 16.30 7.19 6.43
N ASP A 315 15.19 7.84 6.03
CA ASP A 315 14.06 8.09 6.91
C ASP A 315 13.20 6.84 7.08
N HIS A 316 12.89 6.52 8.31
CA HIS A 316 12.01 5.40 8.61
C HIS A 316 10.52 5.77 8.57
N ASN A 317 10.18 7.06 8.69
CA ASN A 317 8.78 7.52 8.70
C ASN A 317 8.68 9.01 8.31
N SER A 318 8.50 9.27 7.04
CA SER A 318 8.55 10.62 6.44
C SER A 318 7.17 11.19 6.14
N TYR A 319 6.11 10.67 6.73
CA TYR A 319 4.71 11.03 6.39
C TYR A 319 4.40 12.53 6.54
N ASP A 320 5.10 13.23 7.44
CA ASP A 320 4.91 14.64 7.73
C ASP A 320 5.91 15.58 7.03
N LYS A 321 6.77 15.04 6.16
CA LYS A 321 7.82 15.80 5.47
C LYS A 321 7.38 16.25 4.09
N ASP A 322 7.35 17.56 3.86
CA ASP A 322 7.13 18.18 2.56
C ASP A 322 8.44 18.77 2.03
N ASN A 323 9.36 17.88 1.68
CA ASN A 323 10.69 18.21 1.16
C ASN A 323 11.24 17.06 0.29
N GLU A 324 12.49 17.18 -0.12
CA GLU A 324 13.18 16.23 -1.01
C GLU A 324 13.21 14.79 -0.49
N THR A 325 12.99 14.54 0.81
CA THR A 325 12.84 13.17 1.37
C THR A 325 11.69 12.44 0.69
N ASN A 326 10.59 13.15 0.42
CA ASN A 326 9.39 12.59 -0.19
C ASN A 326 9.28 12.86 -1.69
N TYR A 327 10.09 13.76 -2.27
CA TYR A 327 10.06 13.99 -3.70
C TYR A 327 10.50 12.75 -4.47
N ILE A 328 9.84 12.50 -5.59
CA ILE A 328 10.14 11.34 -6.42
C ILE A 328 11.11 11.76 -7.52
N ASN A 329 12.34 11.25 -7.46
CA ASN A 329 13.32 11.46 -8.51
C ASN A 329 13.17 10.38 -9.58
N TYR A 330 12.52 10.70 -10.68
CA TYR A 330 12.30 9.75 -11.76
C TYR A 330 13.58 9.34 -12.51
N ASN A 331 14.72 10.05 -12.35
CA ASN A 331 16.01 9.60 -12.90
C ASN A 331 16.46 8.28 -12.25
N HIS A 332 16.00 7.99 -11.02
CA HIS A 332 16.27 6.70 -10.36
C HIS A 332 15.61 5.51 -11.09
N ALA A 333 14.57 5.76 -11.89
CA ALA A 333 13.96 4.75 -12.74
C ALA A 333 14.93 4.24 -13.84
N GLU A 334 15.84 5.08 -14.32
CA GLU A 334 16.89 4.68 -15.27
C GLU A 334 17.97 3.85 -14.57
N ILE A 335 18.32 4.20 -13.33
CA ILE A 335 19.32 3.46 -12.54
C ILE A 335 18.87 2.02 -12.27
N ASN A 336 17.59 1.80 -11.96
CA ASN A 336 17.00 0.51 -11.68
C ASN A 336 15.99 0.08 -12.76
N TYR A 337 16.33 0.32 -14.03
CA TYR A 337 15.43 0.07 -15.16
C TYR A 337 14.95 -1.39 -15.24
N ASP A 338 15.79 -2.36 -14.91
CA ASP A 338 15.44 -3.78 -14.94
C ASP A 338 14.33 -4.12 -13.93
N LEU A 339 14.31 -3.46 -12.78
CA LEU A 339 13.22 -3.60 -11.82
C LEU A 339 11.94 -2.91 -12.31
N LEU A 340 12.06 -1.69 -12.86
CA LEU A 340 10.91 -0.97 -13.44
C LEU A 340 10.28 -1.77 -14.58
N ASP A 341 11.08 -2.34 -15.50
CA ASP A 341 10.59 -3.15 -16.61
C ASP A 341 9.88 -4.41 -16.10
N TYR A 342 10.41 -5.01 -15.05
CA TYR A 342 9.78 -6.16 -14.39
C TYR A 342 8.42 -5.82 -13.80
N TYR A 343 8.27 -4.67 -13.11
CA TYR A 343 6.98 -4.19 -12.61
C TYR A 343 5.99 -3.92 -13.74
N LYS A 344 6.41 -3.28 -14.83
CA LYS A 344 5.58 -3.07 -16.03
C LYS A 344 5.04 -4.38 -16.57
N GLY A 345 5.90 -5.39 -16.67
CA GLY A 345 5.51 -6.73 -17.12
C GLY A 345 4.52 -7.42 -16.19
N LEU A 346 4.70 -7.31 -14.87
CA LEU A 346 3.75 -7.86 -13.89
C LEU A 346 2.40 -7.13 -13.93
N ILE A 347 2.39 -5.82 -14.12
CA ILE A 347 1.16 -5.04 -14.30
C ILE A 347 0.43 -5.48 -15.56
N GLU A 348 1.15 -5.63 -16.68
CA GLU A 348 0.59 -6.13 -17.94
C GLU A 348 0.00 -7.54 -17.77
N LEU A 349 0.74 -8.45 -17.12
CA LEU A 349 0.29 -9.82 -16.82
C LEU A 349 -1.03 -9.79 -16.04
N ARG A 350 -1.09 -9.03 -14.94
CA ARG A 350 -2.26 -8.94 -14.07
C ARG A 350 -3.45 -8.25 -14.75
N LYS A 351 -3.21 -7.26 -15.62
CA LYS A 351 -4.27 -6.59 -16.42
C LYS A 351 -4.83 -7.51 -17.49
N THR A 352 -3.98 -8.23 -18.19
CA THR A 352 -4.35 -9.12 -19.30
C THR A 352 -5.08 -10.37 -18.82
N TYR A 353 -4.61 -11.00 -17.76
CA TYR A 353 -5.19 -12.22 -17.25
C TYR A 353 -5.99 -11.99 -15.98
N GLU A 354 -7.30 -11.96 -16.10
CA GLU A 354 -8.22 -11.78 -14.97
C GLU A 354 -8.05 -12.82 -13.87
N ALA A 355 -7.44 -13.96 -14.16
CA ALA A 355 -7.12 -15.01 -13.20
C ALA A 355 -6.41 -14.45 -11.95
N PHE A 356 -5.45 -13.54 -12.11
CA PHE A 356 -4.71 -12.92 -10.99
C PHE A 356 -5.51 -11.90 -10.17
N ARG A 357 -6.76 -11.59 -10.58
CA ARG A 357 -7.65 -10.63 -9.92
C ARG A 357 -8.99 -11.21 -9.51
N LYS A 358 -9.50 -12.19 -10.29
CA LYS A 358 -10.89 -12.65 -10.20
C LYS A 358 -11.03 -14.15 -9.92
N ALA A 359 -9.94 -14.93 -9.85
CA ALA A 359 -10.06 -16.33 -9.52
C ALA A 359 -10.71 -16.50 -8.14
N GLU A 360 -11.61 -17.45 -8.04
CA GLU A 360 -12.23 -17.80 -6.78
C GLU A 360 -11.30 -18.69 -5.95
N TYR A 361 -11.54 -18.75 -4.67
CA TYR A 361 -10.75 -19.52 -3.71
C TYR A 361 -10.56 -20.97 -4.15
N GLU A 362 -11.61 -21.59 -4.66
CA GLU A 362 -11.65 -22.99 -5.10
C GLU A 362 -10.86 -23.25 -6.40
N ASN A 363 -10.48 -22.19 -7.10
CA ASN A 363 -9.68 -22.25 -8.33
C ASN A 363 -8.16 -22.14 -8.08
N ILE A 364 -7.75 -21.99 -6.82
CA ILE A 364 -6.34 -21.88 -6.41
C ILE A 364 -5.97 -23.14 -5.63
N ASN A 365 -5.04 -23.93 -6.16
CA ASN A 365 -4.63 -25.18 -5.53
C ASN A 365 -3.14 -25.15 -5.24
N PHE A 366 -2.79 -25.27 -3.96
CA PHE A 366 -1.41 -25.28 -3.52
C PHE A 366 -0.78 -26.66 -3.69
N THR A 367 0.48 -26.67 -4.09
CA THR A 367 1.33 -27.88 -4.17
C THR A 367 2.36 -27.80 -3.06
N GLU A 368 2.53 -28.87 -2.31
CA GLU A 368 3.59 -28.97 -1.33
C GLU A 368 4.96 -29.05 -2.00
N VAL A 369 5.93 -28.37 -1.42
CA VAL A 369 7.34 -28.40 -1.84
C VAL A 369 8.14 -29.07 -0.72
N PRO A 370 8.45 -30.37 -0.84
CA PRO A 370 9.22 -31.06 0.18
C PRO A 370 10.56 -30.39 0.43
N ASP A 371 11.02 -30.43 1.68
CA ASP A 371 12.36 -30.03 2.11
C ASP A 371 12.70 -28.53 1.95
N ASN A 372 11.75 -27.70 1.48
CA ASN A 372 11.95 -26.26 1.40
C ASN A 372 10.74 -25.47 1.93
N LYS A 373 10.73 -25.19 3.22
CA LYS A 373 9.64 -24.46 3.91
C LYS A 373 9.43 -23.02 3.43
N PHE A 374 10.35 -22.45 2.66
CA PHE A 374 10.26 -21.12 2.08
C PHE A 374 9.92 -21.14 0.58
N ALA A 375 9.70 -22.32 0.02
CA ALA A 375 9.16 -22.46 -1.33
C ALA A 375 7.64 -22.54 -1.30
N LEU A 376 7.00 -22.05 -2.35
CA LEU A 376 5.54 -22.08 -2.54
C LEU A 376 5.23 -22.34 -4.00
N ALA A 377 4.26 -23.21 -4.27
CA ALA A 377 3.70 -23.40 -5.60
C ALA A 377 2.18 -23.45 -5.54
N TYR A 378 1.53 -22.91 -6.54
CA TYR A 378 0.09 -23.08 -6.71
C TYR A 378 -0.32 -23.01 -8.18
N SER A 379 -1.40 -23.72 -8.50
CA SER A 379 -2.12 -23.56 -9.76
C SER A 379 -3.28 -22.60 -9.61
N LEU A 380 -3.59 -21.91 -10.69
CA LEU A 380 -4.62 -20.87 -10.75
C LEU A 380 -5.41 -21.06 -12.04
N LYS A 381 -6.73 -21.28 -11.94
CA LYS A 381 -7.61 -21.49 -13.09
C LYS A 381 -8.71 -20.44 -13.16
N TYR A 382 -8.90 -19.83 -14.32
CA TYR A 382 -9.97 -18.86 -14.54
C TYR A 382 -10.22 -18.63 -16.04
N ASN A 383 -11.47 -18.60 -16.46
CA ASN A 383 -11.87 -18.32 -17.86
C ASN A 383 -11.08 -19.09 -18.93
N GLY A 384 -10.85 -20.39 -18.70
CA GLY A 384 -10.14 -21.26 -19.65
C GLY A 384 -8.63 -21.06 -19.70
N TYR A 385 -8.08 -20.22 -18.83
CA TYR A 385 -6.65 -20.13 -18.60
C TYR A 385 -6.24 -20.90 -17.36
N GLU A 386 -5.07 -21.49 -17.42
CA GLU A 386 -4.44 -22.18 -16.29
C GLU A 386 -2.99 -21.69 -16.16
N PHE A 387 -2.61 -21.36 -14.93
CA PHE A 387 -1.27 -20.88 -14.58
C PHE A 387 -0.69 -21.74 -13.47
N LEU A 388 0.64 -21.88 -13.47
CA LEU A 388 1.42 -22.33 -12.32
C LEU A 388 2.29 -21.17 -11.86
N VAL A 389 2.20 -20.84 -10.59
CA VAL A 389 3.01 -19.81 -9.95
C VAL A 389 3.89 -20.48 -8.91
N MET A 390 5.19 -20.24 -8.97
CA MET A 390 6.18 -20.90 -8.12
C MET A 390 7.15 -19.86 -7.56
N PHE A 391 7.52 -20.04 -6.31
CA PHE A 391 8.43 -19.16 -5.57
C PHE A 391 9.44 -19.97 -4.81
N ASN A 392 10.64 -19.41 -4.69
CA ASN A 392 11.67 -19.84 -3.79
C ASN A 392 12.23 -18.65 -3.02
N ALA A 393 11.77 -18.44 -1.79
CA ALA A 393 12.27 -17.38 -0.90
C ALA A 393 13.46 -17.85 -0.04
N CYS A 394 13.91 -19.11 -0.19
CA CYS A 394 15.11 -19.57 0.48
C CYS A 394 16.33 -18.80 -0.02
N GLN A 395 17.28 -18.50 0.88
CA GLN A 395 18.43 -17.66 0.57
C GLN A 395 19.58 -18.43 -0.07
N ASN A 396 19.62 -19.76 0.07
CA ASN A 396 20.79 -20.58 -0.29
C ASN A 396 20.48 -21.99 -0.83
N ILE A 397 19.18 -22.34 -1.00
CA ILE A 397 18.77 -23.66 -1.50
C ILE A 397 17.89 -23.48 -2.73
N GLU A 398 18.13 -24.25 -3.78
CA GLU A 398 17.25 -24.33 -4.93
C GLU A 398 15.93 -25.03 -4.59
N ALA A 399 14.88 -24.70 -5.31
CA ALA A 399 13.60 -25.40 -5.23
C ALA A 399 13.29 -26.06 -6.58
N LYS A 400 12.87 -27.32 -6.55
CA LYS A 400 12.57 -28.10 -7.73
C LYS A 400 11.05 -28.38 -7.83
N PHE A 401 10.50 -28.14 -9.00
CA PHE A 401 9.08 -28.31 -9.26
C PHE A 401 8.89 -29.15 -10.54
N PRO A 402 8.44 -30.40 -10.41
CA PRO A 402 8.08 -31.17 -11.59
C PRO A 402 6.85 -30.58 -12.29
N VAL A 403 6.92 -30.45 -13.60
CA VAL A 403 5.81 -29.97 -14.44
C VAL A 403 5.63 -30.88 -15.67
N ALA A 404 4.43 -30.91 -16.24
CA ALA A 404 4.20 -31.69 -17.47
C ALA A 404 4.97 -31.04 -18.63
N GLU A 405 5.84 -31.82 -19.24
CA GLU A 405 6.70 -31.36 -20.34
C GLU A 405 5.88 -30.86 -21.55
N ASN A 406 6.39 -29.83 -22.22
CA ASN A 406 5.80 -29.23 -23.44
C ASN A 406 4.35 -28.73 -23.32
N HIS A 407 3.82 -28.59 -22.10
CA HIS A 407 2.45 -28.12 -21.86
C HIS A 407 2.41 -26.69 -21.33
N TRP A 408 3.56 -26.09 -21.04
CA TRP A 408 3.66 -24.81 -20.36
C TRP A 408 4.63 -23.86 -21.05
N GLU A 409 4.23 -22.61 -21.18
CA GLU A 409 5.10 -21.52 -21.58
C GLU A 409 5.45 -20.64 -20.37
N ILE A 410 6.68 -20.15 -20.32
CA ILE A 410 7.18 -19.27 -19.26
C ILE A 410 6.77 -17.84 -19.59
N LEU A 411 6.05 -17.16 -18.70
CA LEU A 411 5.69 -15.76 -18.83
C LEU A 411 6.50 -14.84 -17.91
N VAL A 412 6.96 -15.38 -16.79
CA VAL A 412 7.80 -14.67 -15.81
C VAL A 412 8.93 -15.58 -15.37
N ASP A 413 10.12 -15.04 -15.34
CA ASP A 413 11.31 -15.63 -14.74
C ASP A 413 12.00 -14.65 -13.78
N ASN A 414 13.24 -14.91 -13.35
CA ASN A 414 14.00 -14.02 -12.46
C ASN A 414 14.53 -12.74 -13.14
N LYS A 415 14.38 -12.61 -14.47
CA LYS A 415 14.87 -11.46 -15.24
C LYS A 415 13.73 -10.64 -15.80
N LYS A 416 12.72 -11.29 -16.39
CA LYS A 416 11.64 -10.67 -17.15
C LYS A 416 10.27 -11.11 -16.66
N ALA A 417 9.30 -10.22 -16.82
CA ALA A 417 7.89 -10.48 -16.62
C ALA A 417 7.09 -9.94 -17.82
N GLY A 418 5.94 -10.53 -18.10
CA GLY A 418 5.03 -10.03 -19.14
C GLY A 418 4.02 -11.06 -19.61
N THR A 419 3.45 -10.81 -20.77
CA THR A 419 2.45 -11.66 -21.40
C THR A 419 3.01 -12.43 -22.60
N LYS A 420 4.20 -12.07 -23.08
CA LYS A 420 4.92 -12.77 -24.14
C LYS A 420 5.66 -13.98 -23.59
N SER A 421 5.60 -15.10 -24.30
CA SER A 421 6.33 -16.31 -23.93
C SER A 421 7.85 -16.06 -23.94
N LEU A 422 8.51 -16.45 -22.87
CA LEU A 422 9.98 -16.46 -22.72
C LEU A 422 10.58 -17.80 -23.18
N GLY A 423 9.74 -18.79 -23.48
CA GLY A 423 10.13 -20.13 -23.91
C GLY A 423 9.17 -21.21 -23.35
N ILE A 424 9.43 -22.46 -23.77
CA ILE A 424 8.69 -23.63 -23.27
C ILE A 424 9.34 -24.11 -21.97
N ALA A 425 8.52 -24.40 -20.98
CA ALA A 425 8.99 -24.92 -19.70
C ALA A 425 9.54 -26.36 -19.85
N PRO A 426 10.69 -26.68 -19.25
CA PRO A 426 11.21 -28.05 -19.16
C PRO A 426 10.33 -28.92 -18.24
N ALA A 427 10.54 -30.23 -18.22
CA ALA A 427 9.82 -31.16 -17.35
C ALA A 427 10.06 -30.92 -15.84
N GLU A 428 11.12 -30.22 -15.49
CA GLU A 428 11.42 -29.78 -14.12
C GLU A 428 11.84 -28.31 -14.12
N ILE A 429 11.14 -27.49 -13.35
CA ILE A 429 11.54 -26.09 -13.07
C ILE A 429 12.45 -26.08 -11.85
N ILE A 430 13.65 -25.56 -12.03
CA ILE A 430 14.62 -25.35 -10.94
C ILE A 430 14.69 -23.86 -10.65
N LEU A 431 14.18 -23.43 -9.49
CA LEU A 431 14.26 -22.05 -9.03
C LEU A 431 15.49 -21.85 -8.17
N SER A 432 16.35 -20.97 -8.60
CA SER A 432 17.49 -20.50 -7.79
C SER A 432 17.00 -19.82 -6.50
N PRO A 433 17.88 -19.64 -5.48
CA PRO A 433 17.55 -18.82 -4.32
C PRO A 433 17.01 -17.44 -4.69
N ILE A 434 16.00 -16.97 -3.95
CA ILE A 434 15.34 -15.66 -4.10
C ILE A 434 14.85 -15.46 -5.54
N SER A 435 13.94 -16.31 -5.98
CA SER A 435 13.37 -16.22 -7.32
C SER A 435 11.94 -16.78 -7.39
N GLY A 436 11.26 -16.51 -8.49
CA GLY A 436 9.94 -17.07 -8.79
C GLY A 436 9.68 -17.09 -10.29
N THR A 437 8.61 -17.80 -10.68
CA THR A 437 8.20 -17.95 -12.08
C THR A 437 6.69 -18.05 -12.21
N VAL A 438 6.18 -17.64 -13.35
CA VAL A 438 4.80 -17.88 -13.77
C VAL A 438 4.81 -18.63 -15.10
N LEU A 439 4.16 -19.78 -15.10
CA LEU A 439 3.91 -20.57 -16.31
C LEU A 439 2.44 -20.44 -16.70
N LYS A 440 2.17 -20.38 -18.00
CA LYS A 440 0.82 -20.46 -18.57
C LYS A 440 0.68 -21.74 -19.39
N ARG A 441 -0.44 -22.44 -19.22
CA ARG A 441 -0.72 -23.64 -20.01
C ARG A 441 -0.92 -23.31 -21.48
N ILE A 442 -0.25 -24.05 -22.35
CA ILE A 442 -0.44 -24.00 -23.80
C ILE A 442 -1.79 -24.61 -24.13
N LYS A 443 -2.59 -23.91 -24.94
CA LYS A 443 -3.91 -24.38 -25.37
C LYS A 443 -3.79 -25.44 -26.48
#